data_aa36d6d7ecf58fccc653e02b49aade40
#
_entry.id   aa36d6d7ecf58fccc653e02b49aade40
#
_cell.length_a   1.000
_cell.length_b   1.000
_cell.length_c   1.000
_cell.angle_alpha   90.00
_cell.angle_beta   90.00
_cell.angle_gamma   90.00
#
_symmetry.space_group_name_H-M   'P 1'
#
loop_
_entity.id
_entity.type
_entity.pdbx_description
1 polymer ?
#
loop_
_entity_poly.entity_id
_entity_poly.type
_entity_poly.pdbx_seq_one_letter_code
_entity_poly.pdbx_strand_id
1 'polypeptide(L)'
;MTTPFPLSRPRRLRRDDFSRRLVREHALSVNDLIYPVFVLEGENRREPVASMPGVERMSLDLLLNVAQECVKLGIPVMALFPVISSHLKTPDGKEATNPKGLIPHVVATLKENFPSLGIMTDIALDPYTSHGQDGLLDESGYILNDITVEVLKQQALTHAAAGVDIVAPSDMMDGRIGAIRQALEDQGHIHTRIMAYSAKYASAFYGPFRDAVGSAANLGKSDKKTYQMDPGNSDEALREVALDIAEGADMVMVKPGMPYLDIVRRVKDEFKVPTFAYQVSGEYAMLKAAAQNGWLDHDAVMMESLLAFKRAGADGILTYFAIDAAKKLTAHS
;
A
#
# COMPACT_ATOMS: atom_id res chain seq x y z
N MET A 1 -6.51 -8.45 -39.16
CA MET A 1 -7.26 -9.56 -39.79
C MET A 1 -6.75 -10.86 -39.19
N THR A 2 -7.66 -11.73 -38.73
CA THR A 2 -7.28 -13.04 -38.15
C THR A 2 -7.29 -14.07 -39.29
N THR A 3 -6.22 -14.83 -39.41
CA THR A 3 -6.10 -15.92 -40.38
C THR A 3 -7.00 -17.09 -39.94
N PRO A 4 -7.86 -17.66 -40.82
CA PRO A 4 -8.76 -18.72 -40.39
C PRO A 4 -8.06 -20.06 -40.16
N PHE A 5 -8.74 -20.95 -39.40
CA PHE A 5 -8.32 -22.34 -39.25
C PHE A 5 -8.28 -23.02 -40.64
N PRO A 6 -7.29 -23.91 -40.94
CA PRO A 6 -6.22 -24.42 -40.07
C PRO A 6 -4.92 -23.62 -40.06
N LEU A 7 -4.83 -22.52 -40.82
CA LEU A 7 -3.61 -21.71 -40.90
C LEU A 7 -3.27 -21.06 -39.56
N SER A 8 -4.28 -20.54 -38.85
CA SER A 8 -4.17 -20.08 -37.47
C SER A 8 -4.57 -21.15 -36.49
N ARG A 9 -3.65 -21.51 -35.58
CA ARG A 9 -3.86 -22.47 -34.50
C ARG A 9 -3.23 -21.91 -33.21
N PRO A 10 -3.95 -21.12 -32.41
CA PRO A 10 -3.42 -20.54 -31.15
C PRO A 10 -2.87 -21.57 -30.17
N ARG A 11 -3.40 -22.81 -30.15
CA ARG A 11 -2.89 -23.93 -29.33
C ARG A 11 -1.47 -24.33 -29.69
N ARG A 12 -0.93 -23.97 -30.85
CA ARG A 12 0.44 -24.27 -31.26
C ARG A 12 1.44 -23.62 -30.31
N LEU A 13 1.20 -22.37 -29.88
CA LEU A 13 2.04 -21.64 -28.94
C LEU A 13 1.87 -22.11 -27.49
N ARG A 14 0.80 -22.83 -27.18
CA ARG A 14 0.51 -23.35 -25.81
C ARG A 14 1.04 -24.77 -25.57
N ARG A 15 1.42 -25.47 -26.60
CA ARG A 15 1.75 -26.90 -26.55
C ARG A 15 2.90 -27.22 -25.63
N ASP A 16 4.02 -26.50 -25.80
CA ASP A 16 5.28 -26.81 -25.16
C ASP A 16 5.67 -25.71 -24.15
N ASP A 17 6.38 -26.08 -23.08
CA ASP A 17 6.75 -25.14 -22.03
C ASP A 17 7.65 -24.01 -22.53
N PHE A 18 8.68 -24.32 -23.33
CA PHE A 18 9.55 -23.30 -23.91
C PHE A 18 8.78 -22.28 -24.73
N SER A 19 7.77 -22.74 -25.50
CA SER A 19 6.94 -21.85 -26.31
C SER A 19 6.09 -20.94 -25.46
N ARG A 20 5.43 -21.48 -24.39
CA ARG A 20 4.66 -20.65 -23.44
C ARG A 20 5.53 -19.61 -22.76
N ARG A 21 6.76 -19.98 -22.33
CA ARG A 21 7.71 -19.02 -21.75
C ARG A 21 8.14 -17.94 -22.74
N LEU A 22 8.42 -18.33 -23.98
CA LEU A 22 8.88 -17.41 -25.02
C LEU A 22 7.86 -16.33 -25.38
N VAL A 23 6.55 -16.68 -25.42
CA VAL A 23 5.47 -15.75 -25.80
C VAL A 23 4.78 -15.08 -24.60
N ARG A 24 5.31 -15.25 -23.42
CA ARG A 24 4.76 -14.63 -22.20
C ARG A 24 4.93 -13.13 -22.24
N GLU A 25 3.82 -12.40 -22.16
CA GLU A 25 3.78 -10.93 -22.29
C GLU A 25 4.19 -10.22 -20.99
N HIS A 26 3.88 -10.82 -19.82
CA HIS A 26 4.13 -10.21 -18.53
C HIS A 26 4.89 -11.18 -17.62
N ALA A 27 5.82 -10.64 -16.84
CA ALA A 27 6.56 -11.37 -15.83
C ALA A 27 6.44 -10.64 -14.48
N LEU A 28 6.43 -11.41 -13.41
CA LEU A 28 6.57 -10.91 -12.04
C LEU A 28 8.02 -11.10 -11.60
N SER A 29 8.58 -10.09 -10.98
CA SER A 29 9.91 -10.13 -10.37
C SER A 29 9.87 -9.64 -8.93
N VAL A 30 10.93 -9.88 -8.17
CA VAL A 30 11.04 -9.38 -6.79
C VAL A 30 11.02 -7.84 -6.77
N ASN A 31 11.52 -7.19 -7.83
CA ASN A 31 11.53 -5.73 -7.95
C ASN A 31 10.12 -5.10 -8.02
N ASP A 32 9.10 -5.90 -8.25
CA ASP A 32 7.72 -5.44 -8.31
C ASP A 32 7.03 -5.41 -6.93
N LEU A 33 7.70 -5.89 -5.87
CA LEU A 33 7.08 -6.13 -4.57
C LEU A 33 7.38 -5.01 -3.56
N ILE A 34 6.34 -4.55 -2.87
CA ILE A 34 6.44 -3.69 -1.67
C ILE A 34 5.86 -4.48 -0.50
N TYR A 35 6.61 -4.62 0.58
CA TYR A 35 6.18 -5.38 1.75
C TYR A 35 5.58 -4.51 2.85
N PRO A 36 4.26 -4.59 3.14
CA PRO A 36 3.62 -3.86 4.23
C PRO A 36 3.84 -4.56 5.57
N VAL A 37 4.19 -3.78 6.60
CA VAL A 37 4.41 -4.26 7.97
C VAL A 37 3.66 -3.42 8.99
N PHE A 38 3.18 -4.06 10.05
CA PHE A 38 2.56 -3.40 11.20
C PHE A 38 3.58 -3.26 12.32
N VAL A 39 3.82 -2.01 12.75
CA VAL A 39 4.82 -1.69 13.77
C VAL A 39 4.13 -1.21 15.03
N LEU A 40 4.53 -1.77 16.18
CA LEU A 40 4.04 -1.36 17.50
C LEU A 40 5.19 -0.97 18.42
N GLU A 41 4.87 -0.22 19.46
CA GLU A 41 5.83 0.17 20.50
C GLU A 41 6.21 -1.03 21.40
N GLY A 42 7.38 -0.93 22.01
CA GLY A 42 7.89 -1.91 22.95
C GLY A 42 9.11 -2.65 22.44
N GLU A 43 9.49 -3.69 23.14
CA GLU A 43 10.64 -4.53 22.85
C GLU A 43 10.23 -5.99 22.93
N ASN A 44 10.72 -6.82 22.01
CA ASN A 44 10.44 -8.25 21.89
C ASN A 44 8.92 -8.56 21.85
N ARG A 45 8.14 -7.69 21.21
CA ARG A 45 6.69 -7.85 21.08
C ARG A 45 6.33 -8.33 19.69
N ARG A 46 5.52 -9.41 19.65
CA ARG A 46 4.97 -10.02 18.46
C ARG A 46 3.52 -10.40 18.70
N GLU A 47 2.62 -9.87 17.90
CA GLU A 47 1.19 -10.08 18.05
C GLU A 47 0.58 -10.53 16.72
N PRO A 48 0.02 -11.75 16.60
CA PRO A 48 -0.62 -12.19 15.37
C PRO A 48 -1.88 -11.38 15.07
N VAL A 49 -2.14 -11.14 13.79
CA VAL A 49 -3.40 -10.56 13.31
C VAL A 49 -4.34 -11.72 12.98
N ALA A 50 -5.35 -11.95 13.82
CA ALA A 50 -6.24 -13.11 13.70
C ALA A 50 -6.94 -13.22 12.34
N SER A 51 -7.35 -12.09 11.75
CA SER A 51 -8.02 -12.01 10.46
C SER A 51 -7.06 -12.08 9.25
N MET A 52 -5.73 -12.15 9.50
CA MET A 52 -4.70 -12.21 8.46
C MET A 52 -3.67 -13.29 8.78
N PRO A 53 -3.96 -14.58 8.53
CA PRO A 53 -3.07 -15.68 8.91
C PRO A 53 -1.63 -15.52 8.38
N GLY A 54 -0.64 -15.52 9.29
CA GLY A 54 0.77 -15.34 8.98
C GLY A 54 1.25 -13.88 9.00
N VAL A 55 0.36 -12.92 9.21
CA VAL A 55 0.71 -11.51 9.40
C VAL A 55 0.73 -11.18 10.89
N GLU A 56 1.72 -10.41 11.31
CA GLU A 56 1.95 -10.03 12.71
C GLU A 56 2.22 -8.54 12.84
N ARG A 57 1.86 -8.00 14.00
CA ARG A 57 2.36 -6.70 14.48
C ARG A 57 3.65 -6.96 15.24
N MET A 58 4.68 -6.15 15.04
CA MET A 58 5.96 -6.38 15.73
C MET A 58 6.63 -5.09 16.17
N SER A 59 7.38 -5.19 17.27
CA SER A 59 8.26 -4.13 17.73
C SER A 59 9.48 -3.97 16.82
N LEU A 60 10.12 -2.81 16.89
CA LEU A 60 11.24 -2.43 16.00
C LEU A 60 12.40 -3.44 16.03
N ASP A 61 12.78 -3.94 17.20
CA ASP A 61 13.86 -4.93 17.37
C ASP A 61 13.60 -6.21 16.57
N LEU A 62 12.36 -6.67 16.50
CA LEU A 62 11.95 -7.83 15.68
C LEU A 62 11.83 -7.46 14.20
N LEU A 63 11.39 -6.23 13.90
CA LEU A 63 11.26 -5.74 12.53
C LEU A 63 12.61 -5.66 11.81
N LEU A 64 13.72 -5.42 12.53
CA LEU A 64 15.07 -5.42 11.93
C LEU A 64 15.41 -6.77 11.28
N ASN A 65 14.97 -7.90 11.87
CA ASN A 65 15.17 -9.22 11.25
C ASN A 65 14.36 -9.37 9.95
N VAL A 66 13.16 -8.81 9.92
CA VAL A 66 12.31 -8.84 8.72
C VAL A 66 12.89 -7.94 7.63
N ALA A 67 13.41 -6.77 8.00
CA ALA A 67 14.11 -5.89 7.06
C ALA A 67 15.36 -6.56 6.44
N GLN A 68 16.14 -7.26 7.26
CA GLN A 68 17.27 -8.08 6.78
C GLN A 68 16.80 -9.15 5.78
N GLU A 69 15.68 -9.82 6.05
CA GLU A 69 15.11 -10.80 5.13
C GLU A 69 14.66 -10.16 3.81
N CYS A 70 14.01 -8.99 3.86
CA CYS A 70 13.66 -8.23 2.66
C CYS A 70 14.89 -7.90 1.81
N VAL A 71 15.96 -7.38 2.42
CA VAL A 71 17.22 -7.08 1.72
C VAL A 71 17.80 -8.33 1.09
N LYS A 72 17.86 -9.45 1.84
CA LYS A 72 18.38 -10.73 1.34
C LYS A 72 17.60 -11.29 0.16
N LEU A 73 16.28 -11.11 0.15
CA LEU A 73 15.39 -11.54 -0.93
C LEU A 73 15.35 -10.55 -2.11
N GLY A 74 15.92 -9.35 -1.97
CA GLY A 74 15.92 -8.30 -2.98
C GLY A 74 14.62 -7.53 -3.07
N ILE A 75 13.75 -7.57 -2.04
CA ILE A 75 12.53 -6.75 -1.98
C ILE A 75 12.94 -5.28 -1.84
N PRO A 76 12.54 -4.39 -2.78
CA PRO A 76 13.09 -3.04 -2.84
C PRO A 76 12.54 -2.08 -1.78
N VAL A 77 11.30 -2.29 -1.31
CA VAL A 77 10.61 -1.33 -0.44
C VAL A 77 9.83 -2.04 0.68
N MET A 78 9.94 -1.49 1.89
CA MET A 78 9.09 -1.83 3.04
C MET A 78 8.15 -0.67 3.34
N ALA A 79 6.85 -0.95 3.50
CA ALA A 79 5.82 0.04 3.84
C ALA A 79 5.41 -0.09 5.31
N LEU A 80 5.52 1.00 6.08
CA LEU A 80 5.29 1.02 7.52
C LEU A 80 3.88 1.48 7.87
N PHE A 81 3.15 0.68 8.65
CA PHE A 81 1.84 1.01 9.21
C PHE A 81 1.91 0.96 10.73
N PRO A 82 1.71 2.09 11.43
CA PRO A 82 1.82 2.12 12.88
C PRO A 82 0.60 1.53 13.59
N VAL A 83 0.86 0.86 14.70
CA VAL A 83 -0.16 0.46 15.69
C VAL A 83 0.04 1.32 16.93
N ILE A 84 -0.73 2.41 17.01
CA ILE A 84 -0.58 3.41 18.07
C ILE A 84 -1.38 3.01 19.30
N SER A 85 -0.73 3.11 20.46
CA SER A 85 -1.38 2.86 21.75
C SER A 85 -2.56 3.80 22.00
N SER A 86 -3.67 3.28 22.53
CA SER A 86 -4.92 4.05 22.65
C SER A 86 -4.79 5.34 23.46
N HIS A 87 -3.89 5.38 24.44
CA HIS A 87 -3.65 6.58 25.26
C HIS A 87 -2.94 7.73 24.50
N LEU A 88 -2.33 7.44 23.36
CA LEU A 88 -1.69 8.44 22.47
C LEU A 88 -2.64 8.95 21.39
N LYS A 89 -3.79 8.30 21.22
CA LYS A 89 -4.78 8.71 20.23
C LYS A 89 -5.59 9.90 20.76
N THR A 90 -5.70 10.94 19.95
CA THR A 90 -6.43 12.17 20.29
C THR A 90 -7.40 12.55 19.18
N PRO A 91 -8.42 13.39 19.41
CA PRO A 91 -9.33 13.82 18.33
C PRO A 91 -8.62 14.56 17.19
N ASP A 92 -7.52 15.24 17.48
CA ASP A 92 -6.71 16.00 16.52
C ASP A 92 -5.52 15.20 15.94
N GLY A 93 -5.34 13.94 16.35
CA GLY A 93 -4.29 13.07 15.84
C GLY A 93 -2.87 13.58 16.06
N LYS A 94 -2.61 14.38 17.11
CA LYS A 94 -1.34 15.10 17.32
C LYS A 94 -0.10 14.22 17.35
N GLU A 95 -0.22 12.94 17.70
CA GLU A 95 0.90 11.98 17.69
C GLU A 95 1.44 11.74 16.27
N ALA A 96 0.64 11.97 15.22
CA ALA A 96 1.05 11.86 13.82
C ALA A 96 2.21 12.81 13.45
N THR A 97 2.31 13.95 14.14
CA THR A 97 3.35 14.97 13.88
C THR A 97 4.47 14.99 14.95
N ASN A 98 4.48 13.99 15.84
CA ASN A 98 5.49 13.88 16.89
C ASN A 98 6.86 13.43 16.31
N PRO A 99 7.90 14.28 16.29
CA PRO A 99 9.21 13.91 15.73
C PRO A 99 9.94 12.82 16.53
N LYS A 100 9.47 12.54 17.76
CA LYS A 100 9.97 11.47 18.63
C LYS A 100 8.99 10.28 18.69
N GLY A 101 7.97 10.28 17.84
CA GLY A 101 6.98 9.22 17.76
C GLY A 101 7.53 7.93 17.17
N LEU A 102 6.67 6.90 17.15
CA LEU A 102 7.02 5.55 16.70
C LEU A 102 7.60 5.57 15.27
N ILE A 103 6.89 6.16 14.30
CA ILE A 103 7.30 6.08 12.89
C ILE A 103 8.62 6.80 12.60
N PRO A 104 8.86 8.06 13.04
CA PRO A 104 10.16 8.70 12.85
C PRO A 104 11.32 7.89 13.43
N HIS A 105 11.13 7.31 14.62
CA HIS A 105 12.14 6.44 15.24
C HIS A 105 12.42 5.17 14.41
N VAL A 106 11.37 4.50 13.96
CA VAL A 106 11.49 3.28 13.11
C VAL A 106 12.18 3.60 11.78
N VAL A 107 11.79 4.69 11.12
CA VAL A 107 12.41 5.13 9.86
C VAL A 107 13.90 5.38 10.05
N ALA A 108 14.29 6.19 11.03
CA ALA A 108 15.71 6.51 11.28
C ALA A 108 16.52 5.24 11.54
N THR A 109 16.02 4.33 12.39
CA THR A 109 16.72 3.07 12.71
C THR A 109 16.84 2.14 11.50
N LEU A 110 15.78 2.01 10.69
CA LEU A 110 15.84 1.18 9.47
C LEU A 110 16.81 1.77 8.45
N LYS A 111 16.82 3.08 8.25
CA LYS A 111 17.76 3.74 7.32
C LYS A 111 19.22 3.65 7.78
N GLU A 112 19.47 3.68 9.07
CA GLU A 112 20.81 3.49 9.64
C GLU A 112 21.32 2.05 9.38
N ASN A 113 20.47 1.03 9.60
CA ASN A 113 20.86 -0.38 9.48
C ASN A 113 20.78 -0.92 8.04
N PHE A 114 19.84 -0.42 7.24
CA PHE A 114 19.56 -0.91 5.88
C PHE A 114 19.42 0.25 4.88
N PRO A 115 20.49 1.00 4.60
CA PRO A 115 20.43 2.20 3.75
C PRO A 115 19.94 1.94 2.32
N SER A 116 20.09 0.71 1.82
CA SER A 116 19.63 0.30 0.48
C SER A 116 18.16 -0.11 0.42
N LEU A 117 17.52 -0.39 1.56
CA LEU A 117 16.09 -0.70 1.61
C LEU A 117 15.28 0.59 1.54
N GLY A 118 14.42 0.71 0.54
CA GLY A 118 13.46 1.81 0.46
C GLY A 118 12.44 1.72 1.59
N ILE A 119 12.24 2.83 2.31
CA ILE A 119 11.24 2.93 3.37
C ILE A 119 10.11 3.83 2.91
N MET A 120 8.90 3.30 2.95
CA MET A 120 7.66 4.02 2.64
C MET A 120 6.83 4.18 3.91
N THR A 121 6.28 5.36 4.14
CA THR A 121 5.36 5.59 5.27
C THR A 121 4.00 6.05 4.80
N ASP A 122 2.96 5.56 5.46
CA ASP A 122 1.59 6.03 5.27
C ASP A 122 1.43 7.44 5.85
N ILE A 123 0.81 8.34 5.10
CA ILE A 123 0.42 9.68 5.55
C ILE A 123 -1.10 9.71 5.64
N ALA A 124 -1.59 9.52 6.85
CA ALA A 124 -3.02 9.49 7.20
C ALA A 124 -3.17 9.62 8.71
N LEU A 125 -4.33 10.06 9.20
CA LEU A 125 -4.54 10.31 10.61
C LEU A 125 -5.29 9.19 11.34
N ASP A 126 -5.90 8.23 10.63
CA ASP A 126 -6.72 7.18 11.25
C ASP A 126 -5.99 6.31 12.28
N PRO A 127 -4.67 6.04 12.22
CA PRO A 127 -3.97 5.36 13.30
C PRO A 127 -3.85 6.20 14.58
N TYR A 128 -3.92 7.53 14.45
CA TYR A 128 -3.62 8.51 15.50
C TYR A 128 -4.86 9.18 16.09
N THR A 129 -5.98 9.14 15.37
CA THR A 129 -7.23 9.74 15.84
C THR A 129 -8.01 8.80 16.76
N SER A 130 -8.64 9.35 17.81
CA SER A 130 -9.48 8.60 18.73
C SER A 130 -10.79 8.11 18.12
N HIS A 131 -11.22 8.70 17.00
CA HIS A 131 -12.42 8.34 16.24
C HIS A 131 -12.14 7.48 14.99
N GLY A 132 -10.88 7.22 14.64
CA GLY A 132 -10.48 6.31 13.55
C GLY A 132 -10.73 6.84 12.13
N GLN A 133 -11.02 8.12 11.95
CA GLN A 133 -11.11 8.77 10.64
C GLN A 133 -9.75 9.29 10.18
N ASP A 134 -9.57 9.42 8.85
CA ASP A 134 -8.30 9.86 8.24
C ASP A 134 -8.07 11.36 8.33
N GLY A 135 -9.02 12.14 8.88
CA GLY A 135 -8.94 13.57 9.02
C GLY A 135 -9.63 14.11 10.26
N LEU A 136 -9.55 15.42 10.45
CA LEU A 136 -10.14 16.12 11.59
C LEU A 136 -11.64 16.33 11.39
N LEU A 137 -12.40 16.20 12.48
CA LEU A 137 -13.86 16.30 12.47
C LEU A 137 -14.36 17.67 12.95
N ASP A 138 -15.47 18.12 12.38
CA ASP A 138 -16.31 19.15 12.98
C ASP A 138 -17.26 18.57 14.04
N GLU A 139 -18.10 19.43 14.64
CA GLU A 139 -19.07 19.03 15.66
C GLU A 139 -20.14 18.06 15.13
N SER A 140 -20.37 18.02 13.81
CA SER A 140 -21.30 17.10 13.14
C SER A 140 -20.70 15.73 12.84
N GLY A 141 -19.38 15.58 12.98
CA GLY A 141 -18.63 14.39 12.60
C GLY A 141 -18.23 14.36 11.12
N TYR A 142 -18.29 15.49 10.42
CA TYR A 142 -17.84 15.66 9.04
C TYR A 142 -16.34 15.96 9.00
N ILE A 143 -15.62 15.39 8.02
CA ILE A 143 -14.18 15.63 7.84
C ILE A 143 -13.94 17.04 7.27
N LEU A 144 -13.10 17.80 7.94
CA LEU A 144 -12.65 19.13 7.53
C LEU A 144 -11.40 19.02 6.67
N ASN A 145 -11.54 19.20 5.37
CA ASN A 145 -10.47 19.01 4.38
C ASN A 145 -9.24 19.87 4.68
N ASP A 146 -9.38 21.19 4.68
CA ASP A 146 -8.23 22.12 4.64
C ASP A 146 -7.37 22.03 5.90
N ILE A 147 -7.98 21.95 7.08
CA ILE A 147 -7.22 21.81 8.33
C ILE A 147 -6.59 20.42 8.46
N THR A 148 -7.19 19.38 7.87
CA THR A 148 -6.61 18.05 7.79
C THR A 148 -5.36 18.07 6.92
N VAL A 149 -5.39 18.71 5.75
CA VAL A 149 -4.23 18.85 4.85
C VAL A 149 -3.04 19.50 5.55
N GLU A 150 -3.27 20.52 6.42
CA GLU A 150 -2.19 21.13 7.19
C GLU A 150 -1.50 20.14 8.15
N VAL A 151 -2.28 19.27 8.80
CA VAL A 151 -1.71 18.23 9.68
C VAL A 151 -0.96 17.16 8.89
N LEU A 152 -1.51 16.70 7.75
CA LEU A 152 -0.87 15.73 6.87
C LEU A 152 0.47 16.25 6.31
N LYS A 153 0.52 17.54 5.96
CA LYS A 153 1.74 18.22 5.56
C LYS A 153 2.82 18.14 6.66
N GLN A 154 2.45 18.43 7.91
CA GLN A 154 3.37 18.33 9.05
C GLN A 154 3.79 16.87 9.32
N GLN A 155 2.89 15.90 9.18
CA GLN A 155 3.23 14.48 9.29
C GLN A 155 4.27 14.09 8.23
N ALA A 156 4.07 14.46 6.96
CA ALA A 156 5.01 14.18 5.88
C ALA A 156 6.38 14.78 6.13
N LEU A 157 6.47 16.05 6.58
CA LEU A 157 7.72 16.70 6.97
C LEU A 157 8.41 15.97 8.13
N THR A 158 7.66 15.54 9.13
CA THR A 158 8.19 14.78 10.28
C THR A 158 8.83 13.46 9.82
N HIS A 159 8.19 12.75 8.90
CA HIS A 159 8.74 11.52 8.35
C HIS A 159 9.94 11.77 7.41
N ALA A 160 9.89 12.84 6.61
CA ALA A 160 10.99 13.22 5.73
C ALA A 160 12.25 13.61 6.54
N ALA A 161 12.09 14.35 7.64
CA ALA A 161 13.18 14.69 8.55
C ALA A 161 13.83 13.45 9.20
N ALA A 162 13.08 12.35 9.37
CA ALA A 162 13.60 11.08 9.85
C ALA A 162 14.31 10.24 8.76
N GLY A 163 14.28 10.69 7.49
CA GLY A 163 14.98 10.04 6.38
C GLY A 163 14.15 9.06 5.56
N VAL A 164 12.82 9.18 5.56
CA VAL A 164 11.95 8.35 4.73
C VAL A 164 12.22 8.56 3.23
N ASP A 165 12.16 7.49 2.45
CA ASP A 165 12.36 7.56 1.00
C ASP A 165 11.07 7.92 0.24
N ILE A 166 9.91 7.46 0.74
CA ILE A 166 8.61 7.63 0.09
C ILE A 166 7.57 7.98 1.15
N VAL A 167 6.90 9.10 1.00
CA VAL A 167 5.66 9.38 1.73
C VAL A 167 4.46 8.99 0.87
N ALA A 168 3.46 8.34 1.47
CA ALA A 168 2.33 7.79 0.74
C ALA A 168 0.99 8.27 1.32
N PRO A 169 0.50 9.45 0.90
CA PRO A 169 -0.75 10.00 1.38
C PRO A 169 -1.94 9.11 0.99
N SER A 170 -2.64 8.60 2.01
CA SER A 170 -3.75 7.65 1.83
C SER A 170 -5.09 8.17 2.38
N ASP A 171 -5.14 9.44 2.71
CA ASP A 171 -6.26 10.11 3.36
C ASP A 171 -7.39 10.50 2.40
N MET A 172 -7.11 10.76 1.13
CA MET A 172 -8.05 11.21 0.10
C MET A 172 -8.59 12.64 0.28
N MET A 173 -7.86 13.52 0.97
CA MET A 173 -8.23 14.95 1.05
C MET A 173 -7.86 15.68 -0.26
N ASP A 174 -8.69 16.65 -0.65
CA ASP A 174 -8.44 17.47 -1.84
C ASP A 174 -7.21 18.37 -1.65
N GLY A 175 -6.30 18.41 -2.64
CA GLY A 175 -5.14 19.29 -2.65
C GLY A 175 -3.97 18.84 -1.75
N ARG A 176 -4.08 17.68 -1.07
CA ARG A 176 -3.03 17.20 -0.13
C ARG A 176 -1.71 16.91 -0.79
N ILE A 177 -1.71 16.42 -2.03
CA ILE A 177 -0.46 16.08 -2.72
C ILE A 177 0.34 17.36 -3.03
N GLY A 178 -0.32 18.40 -3.54
CA GLY A 178 0.31 19.69 -3.82
C GLY A 178 0.85 20.35 -2.55
N ALA A 179 0.08 20.34 -1.46
CA ALA A 179 0.49 20.88 -0.18
C ALA A 179 1.73 20.16 0.40
N ILE A 180 1.74 18.82 0.35
CA ILE A 180 2.86 18.00 0.82
C ILE A 180 4.09 18.22 -0.07
N ARG A 181 3.94 18.20 -1.41
CA ARG A 181 5.06 18.44 -2.34
C ARG A 181 5.71 19.77 -2.08
N GLN A 182 4.91 20.85 -2.02
CA GLN A 182 5.42 22.18 -1.77
C GLN A 182 6.18 22.25 -0.43
N ALA A 183 5.63 21.65 0.62
CA ALA A 183 6.27 21.66 1.93
C ALA A 183 7.61 20.90 1.94
N LEU A 184 7.69 19.76 1.23
CA LEU A 184 8.92 18.98 1.09
C LEU A 184 10.00 19.79 0.35
N GLU A 185 9.64 20.48 -0.76
CA GLU A 185 10.55 21.32 -1.51
C GLU A 185 11.05 22.50 -0.65
N ASP A 186 10.15 23.22 0.03
CA ASP A 186 10.47 24.38 0.86
C ASP A 186 11.42 24.04 2.02
N GLN A 187 11.36 22.80 2.53
CA GLN A 187 12.23 22.32 3.60
C GLN A 187 13.49 21.56 3.08
N GLY A 188 13.69 21.52 1.76
CA GLY A 188 14.87 20.91 1.15
C GLY A 188 14.82 19.37 1.05
N HIS A 189 13.66 18.74 1.29
CA HIS A 189 13.46 17.29 1.13
C HIS A 189 13.16 16.91 -0.33
N ILE A 190 13.92 17.46 -1.28
CA ILE A 190 13.69 17.36 -2.73
C ILE A 190 13.77 15.93 -3.28
N HIS A 191 14.36 15.00 -2.53
CA HIS A 191 14.50 13.60 -2.94
C HIS A 191 13.43 12.67 -2.32
N THR A 192 12.59 13.17 -1.42
CA THR A 192 11.46 12.39 -0.86
C THR A 192 10.36 12.26 -1.91
N ARG A 193 10.06 11.04 -2.31
CA ARG A 193 9.05 10.74 -3.33
C ARG A 193 7.66 10.75 -2.71
N ILE A 194 6.67 11.07 -3.51
CA ILE A 194 5.25 10.94 -3.15
C ILE A 194 4.63 9.80 -3.95
N MET A 195 4.16 8.75 -3.26
CA MET A 195 3.28 7.73 -3.82
C MET A 195 1.85 8.01 -3.37
N ALA A 196 1.07 8.66 -4.21
CA ALA A 196 -0.29 9.05 -3.87
C ALA A 196 -1.24 7.86 -3.96
N TYR A 197 -2.05 7.63 -2.93
CA TYR A 197 -3.23 6.74 -3.02
C TYR A 197 -4.33 7.45 -3.81
N SER A 198 -4.11 7.64 -5.10
CA SER A 198 -4.93 8.51 -5.96
C SER A 198 -6.32 7.94 -6.23
N ALA A 199 -6.43 6.61 -6.31
CA ALA A 199 -7.70 5.93 -6.52
C ALA A 199 -7.98 4.96 -5.36
N LYS A 200 -8.40 5.51 -4.22
CA LYS A 200 -8.75 4.74 -3.02
C LYS A 200 -10.26 4.70 -2.82
N TYR A 201 -10.82 3.51 -2.86
CA TYR A 201 -12.26 3.27 -2.79
C TYR A 201 -12.74 2.96 -1.37
N ALA A 202 -13.97 3.35 -1.03
CA ALA A 202 -14.66 2.95 0.19
C ALA A 202 -15.04 1.46 0.10
N SER A 203 -14.12 0.57 0.50
CA SER A 203 -14.20 -0.85 0.21
C SER A 203 -14.52 -1.71 1.43
N ALA A 204 -15.31 -2.76 1.23
CA ALA A 204 -15.55 -3.82 2.20
C ALA A 204 -14.30 -4.71 2.43
N PHE A 205 -13.32 -4.69 1.53
CA PHE A 205 -12.09 -5.49 1.66
C PHE A 205 -11.09 -4.97 2.69
N TYR A 206 -11.39 -3.86 3.42
CA TYR A 206 -10.50 -3.31 4.44
C TYR A 206 -10.72 -3.90 5.85
N GLY A 207 -11.67 -4.80 6.03
CA GLY A 207 -12.00 -5.36 7.35
C GLY A 207 -10.78 -5.84 8.14
N PRO A 208 -9.94 -6.75 7.59
CA PRO A 208 -8.78 -7.27 8.31
C PRO A 208 -7.69 -6.21 8.61
N PHE A 209 -7.53 -5.17 7.79
CA PHE A 209 -6.61 -4.06 8.07
C PHE A 209 -7.05 -3.28 9.31
N ARG A 210 -8.36 -3.02 9.45
CA ARG A 210 -8.89 -2.32 10.63
C ARG A 210 -8.64 -3.11 11.92
N ASP A 211 -8.69 -4.44 11.86
CA ASP A 211 -8.27 -5.33 12.94
C ASP A 211 -6.77 -5.16 13.21
N ALA A 212 -5.94 -5.19 12.19
CA ALA A 212 -4.48 -5.11 12.30
C ALA A 212 -3.98 -3.82 12.97
N VAL A 213 -4.54 -2.65 12.64
CA VAL A 213 -4.16 -1.35 13.22
C VAL A 213 -4.99 -0.97 14.45
N GLY A 214 -5.94 -1.81 14.86
CA GLY A 214 -6.81 -1.56 16.02
C GLY A 214 -7.77 -0.38 15.83
N SER A 215 -8.13 -0.03 14.59
CA SER A 215 -9.04 1.09 14.31
C SER A 215 -10.51 0.67 14.21
N ALA A 216 -10.82 -0.62 14.13
CA ALA A 216 -12.18 -1.12 14.01
C ALA A 216 -13.10 -0.68 15.16
N ALA A 217 -12.58 -0.69 16.39
CA ALA A 217 -13.33 -0.28 17.58
C ALA A 217 -13.59 1.25 17.62
N ASN A 218 -12.67 2.03 17.07
CA ASN A 218 -12.74 3.50 17.10
C ASN A 218 -13.71 4.06 16.05
N LEU A 219 -13.78 3.46 14.86
CA LEU A 219 -14.66 3.91 13.77
C LEU A 219 -16.16 3.68 14.12
N GLY A 220 -16.47 2.71 14.97
CA GLY A 220 -17.85 2.41 15.39
C GLY A 220 -18.78 2.12 14.21
N LYS A 221 -19.89 2.88 14.10
CA LYS A 221 -20.86 2.78 13.01
C LYS A 221 -20.61 3.78 11.87
N SER A 222 -19.61 4.67 11.98
CA SER A 222 -19.29 5.63 10.92
C SER A 222 -18.59 4.94 9.75
N ASP A 223 -18.64 5.56 8.58
CA ASP A 223 -17.95 5.09 7.37
C ASP A 223 -16.97 6.15 6.84
N LYS A 224 -16.31 5.88 5.74
CA LYS A 224 -15.33 6.76 5.11
C LYS A 224 -15.78 7.25 3.71
N LYS A 225 -17.09 7.13 3.41
CA LYS A 225 -17.65 7.43 2.08
C LYS A 225 -17.68 8.91 1.73
N THR A 226 -17.51 9.81 2.71
CA THR A 226 -17.46 11.25 2.47
C THR A 226 -16.14 11.70 1.84
N TYR A 227 -15.11 10.82 1.79
CA TYR A 227 -13.80 11.15 1.20
C TYR A 227 -13.15 9.99 0.43
N GLN A 228 -13.53 8.73 0.66
CA GLN A 228 -13.11 7.62 -0.19
C GLN A 228 -14.12 7.42 -1.33
N MET A 229 -13.62 7.07 -2.52
CA MET A 229 -14.42 6.96 -3.73
C MET A 229 -15.50 5.87 -3.65
N ASP A 230 -16.60 6.07 -4.33
CA ASP A 230 -17.65 5.06 -4.47
C ASP A 230 -17.15 3.88 -5.31
N PRO A 231 -17.32 2.61 -4.85
CA PRO A 231 -16.94 1.41 -5.61
C PRO A 231 -17.59 1.30 -6.99
N GLY A 232 -18.69 1.99 -7.24
CA GLY A 232 -19.38 2.02 -8.53
C GLY A 232 -18.74 2.96 -9.58
N ASN A 233 -17.78 3.81 -9.18
CA ASN A 233 -17.22 4.84 -10.03
C ASN A 233 -15.88 4.42 -10.64
N SER A 234 -15.70 4.62 -11.93
CA SER A 234 -14.44 4.35 -12.62
C SER A 234 -13.84 5.60 -13.30
N ASP A 235 -14.66 6.54 -13.76
CA ASP A 235 -14.19 7.78 -14.39
C ASP A 235 -13.67 8.77 -13.36
N GLU A 236 -14.23 8.76 -12.16
CA GLU A 236 -13.73 9.51 -11.00
C GLU A 236 -12.27 9.19 -10.69
N ALA A 237 -11.89 7.91 -10.76
CA ALA A 237 -10.50 7.50 -10.54
C ALA A 237 -9.50 8.17 -11.48
N LEU A 238 -9.86 8.34 -12.76
CA LEU A 238 -9.00 9.06 -13.71
C LEU A 238 -8.87 10.54 -13.37
N ARG A 239 -9.96 11.16 -12.87
CA ARG A 239 -9.92 12.56 -12.42
C ARG A 239 -9.01 12.73 -11.20
N GLU A 240 -9.18 11.90 -10.19
CA GLU A 240 -8.35 11.91 -8.97
C GLU A 240 -6.86 11.72 -9.30
N VAL A 241 -6.55 10.72 -10.14
CA VAL A 241 -5.17 10.46 -10.57
C VAL A 241 -4.60 11.65 -11.35
N ALA A 242 -5.38 12.28 -12.23
CA ALA A 242 -4.94 13.45 -12.99
C ALA A 242 -4.59 14.63 -12.07
N LEU A 243 -5.41 14.87 -11.05
CA LEU A 243 -5.18 15.91 -10.03
C LEU A 243 -3.90 15.63 -9.24
N ASP A 244 -3.74 14.42 -8.70
CA ASP A 244 -2.55 14.06 -7.92
C ASP A 244 -1.25 14.17 -8.73
N ILE A 245 -1.28 13.78 -10.02
CA ILE A 245 -0.13 13.97 -10.92
C ILE A 245 0.18 15.45 -11.12
N ALA A 246 -0.85 16.28 -11.38
CA ALA A 246 -0.68 17.72 -11.57
C ALA A 246 -0.17 18.42 -10.28
N GLU A 247 -0.51 17.89 -9.12
CA GLU A 247 -0.06 18.33 -7.80
C GLU A 247 1.37 17.86 -7.45
N GLY A 248 1.98 16.98 -8.24
CA GLY A 248 3.38 16.56 -8.06
C GLY A 248 3.57 15.18 -7.44
N ALA A 249 2.61 14.26 -7.58
CA ALA A 249 2.85 12.85 -7.28
C ALA A 249 3.89 12.25 -8.24
N ASP A 250 4.88 11.53 -7.68
CA ASP A 250 5.88 10.79 -8.48
C ASP A 250 5.33 9.43 -8.93
N MET A 251 4.44 8.87 -8.14
CA MET A 251 3.84 7.55 -8.33
C MET A 251 2.38 7.59 -7.86
N VAL A 252 1.53 6.79 -8.50
CA VAL A 252 0.11 6.68 -8.15
C VAL A 252 -0.27 5.26 -7.78
N MET A 253 -1.23 5.09 -6.86
CA MET A 253 -1.66 3.79 -6.37
C MET A 253 -3.18 3.64 -6.45
N VAL A 254 -3.62 2.47 -6.89
CA VAL A 254 -5.03 2.01 -6.85
C VAL A 254 -5.23 1.10 -5.65
N LYS A 255 -6.24 1.37 -4.82
CA LYS A 255 -6.57 0.61 -3.62
C LYS A 255 -8.10 0.47 -3.44
N PRO A 256 -8.64 -0.75 -3.29
CA PRO A 256 -7.99 -2.06 -3.37
C PRO A 256 -7.44 -2.40 -4.76
N GLY A 257 -6.78 -3.56 -4.86
CA GLY A 257 -6.10 -4.00 -6.08
C GLY A 257 -6.91 -4.96 -6.94
N MET A 258 -7.09 -6.23 -6.54
CA MET A 258 -7.70 -7.28 -7.36
C MET A 258 -9.12 -6.93 -7.86
N PRO A 259 -10.04 -6.39 -7.04
CA PRO A 259 -11.37 -6.00 -7.51
C PRO A 259 -11.38 -4.79 -8.46
N TYR A 260 -10.25 -4.11 -8.61
CA TYR A 260 -10.08 -2.86 -9.36
C TYR A 260 -8.97 -2.95 -10.43
N LEU A 261 -8.72 -4.14 -10.99
CA LEU A 261 -7.74 -4.33 -12.07
C LEU A 261 -8.10 -3.54 -13.34
N ASP A 262 -9.39 -3.30 -13.57
CA ASP A 262 -9.89 -2.41 -14.62
C ASP A 262 -9.42 -0.97 -14.40
N ILE A 263 -9.45 -0.48 -13.17
CA ILE A 263 -8.96 0.85 -12.81
C ILE A 263 -7.43 0.92 -12.99
N VAL A 264 -6.70 -0.10 -12.51
CA VAL A 264 -5.24 -0.19 -12.74
C VAL A 264 -4.92 -0.08 -14.22
N ARG A 265 -5.65 -0.83 -15.06
CA ARG A 265 -5.45 -0.80 -16.52
C ARG A 265 -5.77 0.56 -17.11
N ARG A 266 -6.91 1.17 -16.74
CA ARG A 266 -7.31 2.50 -17.23
C ARG A 266 -6.29 3.57 -16.87
N VAL A 267 -5.85 3.61 -15.60
CA VAL A 267 -4.84 4.58 -15.12
C VAL A 267 -3.54 4.41 -15.89
N LYS A 268 -3.06 3.18 -16.05
CA LYS A 268 -1.80 2.91 -16.76
C LYS A 268 -1.88 3.30 -18.23
N ASP A 269 -2.99 3.01 -18.90
CA ASP A 269 -3.17 3.35 -20.33
C ASP A 269 -3.27 4.85 -20.56
N GLU A 270 -3.98 5.56 -19.67
CA GLU A 270 -4.21 7.00 -19.81
C GLU A 270 -2.94 7.80 -19.50
N PHE A 271 -2.35 7.59 -18.32
CA PHE A 271 -1.30 8.48 -17.82
C PHE A 271 0.12 7.99 -18.09
N LYS A 272 0.35 6.69 -18.20
CA LYS A 272 1.68 6.07 -18.43
C LYS A 272 2.73 6.39 -17.36
N VAL A 273 2.30 6.87 -16.20
CA VAL A 273 3.15 7.10 -15.04
C VAL A 273 3.40 5.78 -14.27
N PRO A 274 4.34 5.74 -13.31
CA PRO A 274 4.49 4.61 -12.40
C PRO A 274 3.20 4.38 -11.62
N THR A 275 2.55 3.23 -11.89
CA THR A 275 1.22 2.88 -11.36
C THR A 275 1.34 1.65 -10.46
N PHE A 276 0.92 1.78 -9.22
CA PHE A 276 0.97 0.73 -8.21
C PHE A 276 -0.42 0.25 -7.84
N ALA A 277 -0.50 -0.93 -7.26
CA ALA A 277 -1.73 -1.48 -6.72
C ALA A 277 -1.51 -2.06 -5.34
N TYR A 278 -2.49 -1.91 -4.45
CA TYR A 278 -2.45 -2.55 -3.14
C TYR A 278 -3.35 -3.78 -3.11
N GLN A 279 -2.75 -4.97 -3.04
CA GLN A 279 -3.46 -6.19 -2.69
C GLN A 279 -3.77 -6.14 -1.19
N VAL A 280 -4.95 -5.66 -0.85
CA VAL A 280 -5.31 -5.32 0.53
C VAL A 280 -5.58 -6.53 1.42
N SER A 281 -5.72 -6.28 2.70
CA SER A 281 -5.88 -7.27 3.75
C SER A 281 -7.02 -8.27 3.51
N GLY A 282 -8.18 -7.81 3.00
CA GLY A 282 -9.31 -8.69 2.66
C GLY A 282 -9.02 -9.59 1.47
N GLU A 283 -8.28 -9.10 0.48
CA GLU A 283 -7.85 -9.92 -0.67
C GLU A 283 -6.87 -11.00 -0.21
N TYR A 284 -5.89 -10.63 0.61
CA TYR A 284 -4.96 -11.57 1.23
C TYR A 284 -5.69 -12.62 2.08
N ALA A 285 -6.57 -12.19 2.99
CA ALA A 285 -7.32 -13.08 3.87
C ALA A 285 -8.22 -14.06 3.10
N MET A 286 -8.87 -13.60 2.03
CA MET A 286 -9.71 -14.43 1.15
C MET A 286 -8.90 -15.55 0.50
N LEU A 287 -7.72 -15.25 -0.05
CA LEU A 287 -6.85 -16.26 -0.68
C LEU A 287 -6.29 -17.23 0.37
N LYS A 288 -5.84 -16.73 1.54
CA LYS A 288 -5.39 -17.58 2.65
C LYS A 288 -6.49 -18.51 3.15
N ALA A 289 -7.69 -18.00 3.35
CA ALA A 289 -8.82 -18.82 3.82
C ALA A 289 -9.18 -19.92 2.82
N ALA A 290 -9.25 -19.64 1.53
CA ALA A 290 -9.51 -20.64 0.49
C ALA A 290 -8.41 -21.70 0.44
N ALA A 291 -7.14 -21.31 0.58
CA ALA A 291 -6.01 -22.23 0.61
C ALA A 291 -6.02 -23.11 1.87
N GLN A 292 -6.28 -22.54 3.05
CA GLN A 292 -6.38 -23.29 4.31
C GLN A 292 -7.49 -24.34 4.31
N ASN A 293 -8.58 -24.08 3.58
CA ASN A 293 -9.66 -25.05 3.39
C ASN A 293 -9.36 -26.09 2.29
N GLY A 294 -8.20 -26.03 1.65
CA GLY A 294 -7.82 -26.96 0.58
C GLY A 294 -8.57 -26.77 -0.74
N TRP A 295 -9.25 -25.64 -0.91
CA TRP A 295 -10.01 -25.35 -2.13
C TRP A 295 -9.14 -24.79 -3.25
N LEU A 296 -8.05 -24.09 -2.88
CA LEU A 296 -7.06 -23.55 -3.82
C LEU A 296 -5.65 -23.95 -3.38
N ASP A 297 -4.74 -24.15 -4.33
CA ASP A 297 -3.31 -24.25 -4.03
C ASP A 297 -2.77 -22.86 -3.67
N HIS A 298 -2.17 -22.75 -2.48
CA HIS A 298 -1.71 -21.49 -1.93
C HIS A 298 -0.69 -20.78 -2.84
N ASP A 299 0.33 -21.51 -3.25
CA ASP A 299 1.43 -20.92 -4.02
C ASP A 299 0.99 -20.55 -5.43
N ALA A 300 0.17 -21.42 -6.04
CA ALA A 300 -0.36 -21.16 -7.39
C ALA A 300 -1.25 -19.91 -7.41
N VAL A 301 -2.22 -19.81 -6.47
CA VAL A 301 -3.16 -18.67 -6.47
C VAL A 301 -2.50 -17.37 -6.04
N MET A 302 -1.52 -17.42 -5.13
CA MET A 302 -0.67 -16.28 -4.76
C MET A 302 0.04 -15.72 -6.00
N MET A 303 0.80 -16.55 -6.69
CA MET A 303 1.58 -16.14 -7.87
C MET A 303 0.68 -15.67 -9.03
N GLU A 304 -0.45 -16.33 -9.27
CA GLU A 304 -1.40 -15.92 -10.31
C GLU A 304 -2.05 -14.59 -9.99
N SER A 305 -2.43 -14.34 -8.72
CA SER A 305 -3.00 -13.06 -8.29
C SER A 305 -2.02 -11.91 -8.50
N LEU A 306 -0.75 -12.09 -8.15
CA LEU A 306 0.31 -11.08 -8.35
C LEU A 306 0.60 -10.84 -9.85
N LEU A 307 0.61 -11.90 -10.66
CA LEU A 307 0.75 -11.78 -12.10
C LEU A 307 -0.44 -11.06 -12.75
N ALA A 308 -1.64 -11.18 -12.18
CA ALA A 308 -2.82 -10.45 -12.66
C ALA A 308 -2.64 -8.93 -12.54
N PHE A 309 -2.01 -8.43 -11.49
CA PHE A 309 -1.65 -7.02 -11.37
C PHE A 309 -0.67 -6.57 -12.47
N LYS A 310 0.36 -7.37 -12.74
CA LYS A 310 1.31 -7.09 -13.83
C LYS A 310 0.61 -7.05 -15.18
N ARG A 311 -0.28 -7.99 -15.44
CA ARG A 311 -1.07 -8.04 -16.68
C ARG A 311 -2.01 -6.82 -16.81
N ALA A 312 -2.54 -6.32 -15.68
CA ALA A 312 -3.32 -5.08 -15.66
C ALA A 312 -2.47 -3.82 -15.88
N GLY A 313 -1.14 -3.92 -15.79
CA GLY A 313 -0.22 -2.80 -16.04
C GLY A 313 0.39 -2.19 -14.78
N ALA A 314 0.24 -2.80 -13.61
CA ALA A 314 0.91 -2.33 -12.41
C ALA A 314 2.43 -2.46 -12.53
N ASP A 315 3.15 -1.39 -12.21
CA ASP A 315 4.62 -1.38 -12.12
C ASP A 315 5.10 -2.05 -10.84
N GLY A 316 4.35 -1.89 -9.74
CA GLY A 316 4.63 -2.58 -8.47
C GLY A 316 3.36 -2.88 -7.68
N ILE A 317 3.51 -3.76 -6.69
CA ILE A 317 2.40 -4.32 -5.91
C ILE A 317 2.75 -4.28 -4.43
N LEU A 318 1.96 -3.56 -3.65
CA LEU A 318 2.01 -3.62 -2.20
C LEU A 318 1.18 -4.83 -1.75
N THR A 319 1.83 -5.82 -1.15
CA THR A 319 1.19 -7.11 -0.83
C THR A 319 1.80 -7.77 0.40
N TYR A 320 0.97 -8.35 1.24
CA TYR A 320 1.38 -9.17 2.39
C TYR A 320 2.03 -10.50 1.96
N PHE A 321 1.90 -10.89 0.70
CA PHE A 321 2.58 -12.05 0.13
C PHE A 321 4.03 -11.76 -0.32
N ALA A 322 4.55 -10.55 -0.15
CA ALA A 322 5.83 -10.14 -0.76
C ALA A 322 6.98 -11.09 -0.42
N ILE A 323 7.14 -11.49 0.84
CA ILE A 323 8.21 -12.42 1.26
C ILE A 323 8.00 -13.81 0.66
N ASP A 324 6.78 -14.36 0.73
CA ASP A 324 6.47 -15.69 0.19
C ASP A 324 6.67 -15.73 -1.33
N ALA A 325 6.21 -14.68 -2.04
CA ALA A 325 6.40 -14.54 -3.48
C ALA A 325 7.88 -14.39 -3.85
N ALA A 326 8.63 -13.57 -3.11
CA ALA A 326 10.07 -13.39 -3.37
C ALA A 326 10.84 -14.69 -3.19
N LYS A 327 10.54 -15.50 -2.16
CA LYS A 327 11.12 -16.85 -1.98
C LYS A 327 10.86 -17.76 -3.18
N LYS A 328 9.65 -17.73 -3.73
CA LYS A 328 9.30 -18.52 -4.93
C LYS A 328 10.03 -18.04 -6.17
N LEU A 329 10.14 -16.74 -6.36
CA LEU A 329 10.80 -16.14 -7.52
C LEU A 329 12.32 -16.43 -7.51
N THR A 330 12.96 -16.37 -6.34
CA THR A 330 14.39 -16.61 -6.19
C THR A 330 14.78 -18.10 -6.18
N ALA A 331 13.87 -18.99 -5.78
CA ALA A 331 14.14 -20.44 -5.80
C ALA A 331 14.25 -21.05 -7.23
N HIS A 332 13.83 -20.31 -8.25
CA HIS A 332 13.84 -20.74 -9.65
C HIS A 332 14.85 -19.95 -10.52
N SER A 333 15.62 -19.07 -9.88
CA SER A 333 16.74 -18.34 -10.48
C SER A 333 18.05 -19.07 -10.20
#